data_4946c065f7dbd68219d9d8ca6e04dcde
#
_entry.id   4946c065f7dbd68219d9d8ca6e04dcde
#
_cell.length_a   1.000
_cell.length_b   1.000
_cell.length_c   1.000
_cell.angle_alpha   90.00
_cell.angle_beta   90.00
_cell.angle_gamma   90.00
#
_symmetry.space_group_name_H-M   'P 1'
#
loop_
_entity.id
_entity.type
_entity.pdbx_description
1 polymer ?
#
loop_
_entity_poly.entity_id
_entity_poly.type
_entity_poly.pdbx_seq_one_letter_code
_entity_poly.pdbx_strand_id
1 'polypeptide(L)'
;PVPIPELNRSLAAKDAVKFLTEDQFVLFDGKADGDDAVTELVKRIFNEFTESRLPGPKRIGDLFGPLVREGRFRFDLPGDPDDPLIRQLGLNSGVRAEPGADLIAVISRNANPSKIDAFLDRESSYTVDWNPETGAVRATVKVVLTNNAPASGLPSVVIGNGVGAPEGTNVTNLAVLSPFEVTSAEMDSEPVSVSPVSDGLWWRHTIEVPIPAQGRRVVTVTLSGKVAPGDEYRLLVAGQPL
;
A
#
# COMPACT_ATOMS: atom_id res chain seq x y z
N PRO A 1 -26.25 4.33 3.88
CA PRO A 1 -25.99 2.99 4.41
C PRO A 1 -26.41 1.94 3.39
N VAL A 2 -25.58 0.92 3.18
CA VAL A 2 -25.88 -0.19 2.27
C VAL A 2 -26.53 -1.32 3.06
N PRO A 3 -27.73 -1.80 2.68
CA PRO A 3 -28.39 -2.89 3.39
C PRO A 3 -27.64 -4.21 3.18
N ILE A 4 -27.51 -4.99 4.26
CA ILE A 4 -27.01 -6.37 4.26
C ILE A 4 -28.13 -7.26 4.77
N PRO A 5 -28.99 -7.77 3.88
CA PRO A 5 -30.17 -8.56 4.27
C PRO A 5 -29.81 -9.81 5.06
N GLU A 6 -28.69 -10.46 4.72
CA GLU A 6 -28.17 -11.67 5.37
C GLU A 6 -27.93 -11.46 6.87
N LEU A 7 -27.67 -10.21 7.26
CA LEU A 7 -27.45 -9.81 8.66
C LEU A 7 -28.64 -9.00 9.22
N ASN A 8 -29.70 -8.80 8.45
CA ASN A 8 -30.83 -7.94 8.80
C ASN A 8 -30.42 -6.55 9.34
N ARG A 9 -29.37 -5.96 8.74
CA ARG A 9 -28.83 -4.65 9.13
C ARG A 9 -28.33 -3.87 7.92
N SER A 10 -28.06 -2.59 8.11
CA SER A 10 -27.41 -1.74 7.11
C SER A 10 -25.99 -1.36 7.54
N LEU A 11 -25.07 -1.37 6.61
CA LEU A 11 -23.67 -0.97 6.80
C LEU A 11 -23.51 0.52 6.49
N ALA A 12 -23.02 1.28 7.44
CA ALA A 12 -22.62 2.66 7.22
C ALA A 12 -21.21 2.71 6.58
N ALA A 13 -20.94 3.74 5.77
CA ALA A 13 -19.64 3.88 5.08
C ALA A 13 -18.44 3.86 6.04
N LYS A 14 -18.57 4.47 7.23
CA LYS A 14 -17.52 4.50 8.25
C LYS A 14 -17.16 3.10 8.80
N ASP A 15 -18.08 2.15 8.73
CA ASP A 15 -17.92 0.81 9.29
C ASP A 15 -17.52 -0.20 8.18
N ALA A 16 -17.48 0.24 6.91
CA ALA A 16 -17.25 -0.65 5.77
C ALA A 16 -15.87 -1.33 5.83
N VAL A 17 -14.81 -0.61 6.17
CA VAL A 17 -13.47 -1.18 6.27
C VAL A 17 -13.43 -2.25 7.34
N LYS A 18 -13.88 -1.95 8.56
CA LYS A 18 -13.91 -2.90 9.66
C LYS A 18 -14.75 -4.13 9.32
N PHE A 19 -15.89 -3.94 8.67
CA PHE A 19 -16.73 -5.05 8.23
C PHE A 19 -15.99 -5.96 7.24
N LEU A 20 -15.35 -5.39 6.22
CA LEU A 20 -14.66 -6.15 5.17
C LEU A 20 -13.36 -6.83 5.64
N THR A 21 -12.72 -6.32 6.68
CA THR A 21 -11.42 -6.83 7.15
C THR A 21 -11.51 -7.70 8.40
N GLU A 22 -12.58 -7.56 9.18
CA GLU A 22 -12.71 -8.25 10.49
C GLU A 22 -14.11 -8.85 10.70
N ASP A 23 -15.17 -8.02 10.78
CA ASP A 23 -16.48 -8.42 11.29
C ASP A 23 -17.11 -9.58 10.49
N GLN A 24 -16.97 -9.57 9.17
CA GLN A 24 -17.51 -10.63 8.32
C GLN A 24 -16.96 -12.02 8.66
N PHE A 25 -15.67 -12.12 8.99
CA PHE A 25 -15.02 -13.39 9.33
C PHE A 25 -15.43 -13.90 10.70
N VAL A 26 -15.77 -13.00 11.62
CA VAL A 26 -16.34 -13.34 12.93
C VAL A 26 -17.80 -13.79 12.79
N LEU A 27 -18.59 -13.05 11.98
CA LEU A 27 -20.02 -13.29 11.85
C LEU A 27 -20.35 -14.55 11.05
N PHE A 28 -19.57 -14.85 10.02
CA PHE A 28 -19.83 -15.99 9.13
C PHE A 28 -18.95 -17.21 9.43
N ASP A 29 -18.03 -17.13 10.40
CA ASP A 29 -17.16 -18.21 10.85
C ASP A 29 -16.50 -18.99 9.70
N GLY A 30 -16.04 -18.27 8.66
CA GLY A 30 -15.39 -18.82 7.47
C GLY A 30 -16.31 -19.65 6.56
N LYS A 31 -17.62 -19.55 6.68
CA LYS A 31 -18.60 -20.23 5.81
C LYS A 31 -18.73 -19.55 4.46
N ALA A 32 -19.13 -20.31 3.44
CA ALA A 32 -19.38 -19.82 2.08
C ALA A 32 -20.39 -18.64 2.05
N ASP A 33 -21.34 -18.58 2.97
CA ASP A 33 -22.28 -17.49 3.12
C ASP A 33 -21.62 -16.13 3.31
N GLY A 34 -20.39 -16.08 3.84
CA GLY A 34 -19.61 -14.84 3.99
C GLY A 34 -19.10 -14.30 2.66
N ASP A 35 -18.61 -15.16 1.78
CA ASP A 35 -18.14 -14.78 0.44
C ASP A 35 -19.30 -14.25 -0.42
N ASP A 36 -20.49 -14.88 -0.31
CA ASP A 36 -21.71 -14.44 -1.00
C ASP A 36 -22.18 -13.08 -0.48
N ALA A 37 -22.16 -12.86 0.83
CA ALA A 37 -22.54 -11.58 1.44
C ALA A 37 -21.62 -10.42 1.02
N VAL A 38 -20.30 -10.67 0.95
CA VAL A 38 -19.32 -9.67 0.50
C VAL A 38 -19.50 -9.39 -1.00
N THR A 39 -19.68 -10.43 -1.81
CA THR A 39 -19.92 -10.29 -3.25
C THR A 39 -21.15 -9.46 -3.51
N GLU A 40 -22.23 -9.73 -2.80
CA GLU A 40 -23.48 -8.98 -2.92
C GLU A 40 -23.32 -7.52 -2.44
N LEU A 41 -22.60 -7.30 -1.34
CA LEU A 41 -22.30 -5.95 -0.86
C LEU A 41 -21.51 -5.15 -1.90
N VAL A 42 -20.47 -5.74 -2.50
CA VAL A 42 -19.65 -5.09 -3.55
C VAL A 42 -20.51 -4.77 -4.77
N LYS A 43 -21.35 -5.70 -5.24
CA LYS A 43 -22.29 -5.44 -6.34
C LYS A 43 -23.22 -4.27 -6.05
N ARG A 44 -23.78 -4.20 -4.85
CA ARG A 44 -24.67 -3.10 -4.44
C ARG A 44 -23.96 -1.77 -4.38
N ILE A 45 -22.74 -1.73 -3.80
CA ILE A 45 -21.93 -0.50 -3.79
C ILE A 45 -21.65 -0.05 -5.23
N PHE A 46 -21.28 -0.99 -6.12
CA PHE A 46 -21.02 -0.68 -7.52
C PHE A 46 -22.27 -0.18 -8.25
N ASN A 47 -23.42 -0.83 -8.07
CA ASN A 47 -24.69 -0.40 -8.67
C ASN A 47 -25.11 0.99 -8.15
N GLU A 48 -25.05 1.22 -6.85
CA GLU A 48 -25.32 2.54 -6.27
C GLU A 48 -24.39 3.61 -6.87
N PHE A 49 -23.11 3.30 -7.10
CA PHE A 49 -22.17 4.21 -7.71
C PHE A 49 -22.48 4.47 -9.20
N THR A 50 -22.88 3.44 -9.96
CA THR A 50 -23.09 3.54 -11.42
C THR A 50 -24.50 4.02 -11.78
N GLU A 51 -25.50 3.70 -10.97
CA GLU A 51 -26.92 4.06 -11.20
C GLU A 51 -27.32 5.36 -10.51
N SER A 52 -26.58 5.81 -9.51
CA SER A 52 -26.83 7.07 -8.82
C SER A 52 -26.58 8.26 -9.76
N ARG A 53 -27.38 9.31 -9.58
CA ARG A 53 -27.08 10.59 -10.24
C ARG A 53 -25.78 11.14 -9.69
N LEU A 54 -24.72 11.08 -10.48
CA LEU A 54 -23.42 11.62 -10.10
C LEU A 54 -23.55 13.10 -9.69
N PRO A 55 -22.88 13.52 -8.62
CA PRO A 55 -22.81 14.92 -8.26
C PRO A 55 -22.08 15.72 -9.34
N GLY A 56 -22.27 17.05 -9.34
CA GLY A 56 -21.62 17.91 -10.34
C GLY A 56 -20.08 17.79 -10.31
N PRO A 57 -19.39 18.13 -11.43
CA PRO A 57 -17.94 17.91 -11.61
C PRO A 57 -17.08 18.43 -10.47
N LYS A 58 -17.42 19.60 -9.92
CA LYS A 58 -16.68 20.17 -8.77
C LYS A 58 -16.72 19.23 -7.56
N ARG A 59 -17.90 18.72 -7.21
CA ARG A 59 -18.05 17.82 -6.05
C ARG A 59 -17.37 16.47 -6.28
N ILE A 60 -17.36 15.99 -7.52
CA ILE A 60 -16.58 14.80 -7.92
C ILE A 60 -15.09 15.09 -7.68
N GLY A 61 -14.57 16.22 -8.15
CA GLY A 61 -13.17 16.63 -7.93
C GLY A 61 -12.82 16.77 -6.45
N ASP A 62 -13.71 17.35 -5.64
CA ASP A 62 -13.51 17.50 -4.20
C ASP A 62 -13.45 16.14 -3.46
N LEU A 63 -14.26 15.15 -3.91
CA LEU A 63 -14.32 13.81 -3.32
C LEU A 63 -13.15 12.91 -3.76
N PHE A 64 -12.88 12.86 -5.06
CA PHE A 64 -11.89 11.93 -5.62
C PHE A 64 -10.48 12.51 -5.71
N GLY A 65 -10.35 13.85 -5.80
CA GLY A 65 -9.05 14.50 -5.91
C GLY A 65 -8.05 14.13 -4.82
N PRO A 66 -8.41 14.11 -3.52
CA PRO A 66 -7.55 13.59 -2.47
C PRO A 66 -7.15 12.13 -2.69
N LEU A 67 -8.11 11.26 -3.04
CA LEU A 67 -7.88 9.83 -3.26
C LEU A 67 -6.93 9.57 -4.44
N VAL A 68 -7.04 10.37 -5.50
CA VAL A 68 -6.12 10.31 -6.65
C VAL A 68 -4.71 10.73 -6.24
N ARG A 69 -4.58 11.86 -5.53
CA ARG A 69 -3.26 12.33 -5.05
C ARG A 69 -2.58 11.35 -4.10
N GLU A 70 -3.37 10.66 -3.28
CA GLU A 70 -2.88 9.63 -2.35
C GLU A 70 -2.65 8.27 -3.03
N GLY A 71 -2.94 8.14 -4.34
CA GLY A 71 -2.84 6.88 -5.06
C GLY A 71 -3.88 5.83 -4.72
N ARG A 72 -4.93 6.20 -3.97
CA ARG A 72 -6.04 5.32 -3.54
C ARG A 72 -7.09 5.10 -4.62
N PHE A 73 -7.10 5.94 -5.65
CA PHE A 73 -8.01 5.82 -6.79
C PHE A 73 -7.20 5.83 -8.08
N ARG A 74 -7.31 4.76 -8.83
CA ARG A 74 -6.69 4.55 -10.13
C ARG A 74 -7.76 4.18 -11.14
N PHE A 75 -7.55 4.55 -12.38
CA PHE A 75 -8.47 4.26 -13.46
C PHE A 75 -7.69 3.66 -14.62
N ASP A 76 -8.18 2.52 -15.13
CA ASP A 76 -7.64 1.89 -16.32
C ASP A 76 -8.75 1.83 -17.37
N LEU A 77 -8.49 2.44 -18.54
CA LEU A 77 -9.45 2.44 -19.65
C LEU A 77 -9.08 1.32 -20.60
N PRO A 78 -10.06 0.51 -21.05
CA PRO A 78 -9.84 -0.45 -22.10
C PRO A 78 -9.41 0.29 -23.38
N GLY A 79 -8.21 0.03 -23.89
CA GLY A 79 -7.76 0.49 -25.19
C GLY A 79 -6.41 1.19 -25.24
N ASP A 80 -6.21 2.25 -24.49
CA ASP A 80 -4.91 2.94 -24.45
C ASP A 80 -4.49 3.22 -23.01
N PRO A 81 -3.56 2.40 -22.44
CA PRO A 81 -3.06 2.61 -21.10
C PRO A 81 -2.26 3.93 -20.97
N ASP A 82 -1.95 4.57 -22.08
CA ASP A 82 -1.20 5.82 -22.15
C ASP A 82 -2.05 7.03 -22.50
N ASP A 83 -3.37 6.95 -22.36
CA ASP A 83 -4.26 8.08 -22.63
C ASP A 83 -3.75 9.37 -21.96
N PRO A 84 -3.50 10.44 -22.74
CA PRO A 84 -2.91 11.68 -22.24
C PRO A 84 -3.74 12.32 -21.11
N LEU A 85 -5.07 12.21 -21.15
CA LEU A 85 -5.97 12.76 -20.15
C LEU A 85 -5.85 12.00 -18.83
N ILE A 86 -5.85 10.66 -18.88
CA ILE A 86 -5.68 9.80 -17.70
C ILE A 86 -4.35 10.10 -17.03
N ARG A 87 -3.29 10.28 -17.82
CA ARG A 87 -1.95 10.61 -17.36
C ARG A 87 -1.90 12.01 -16.72
N GLN A 88 -2.50 13.01 -17.39
CA GLN A 88 -2.55 14.38 -16.90
C GLN A 88 -3.32 14.48 -15.57
N LEU A 89 -4.35 13.66 -15.37
CA LEU A 89 -5.12 13.60 -14.14
C LEU A 89 -4.46 12.76 -13.03
N GLY A 90 -3.32 12.09 -13.31
CA GLY A 90 -2.64 11.23 -12.35
C GLY A 90 -3.41 9.94 -12.02
N LEU A 91 -4.32 9.53 -12.90
CA LEU A 91 -5.21 8.37 -12.70
C LEU A 91 -4.60 7.06 -13.21
N ASN A 92 -3.51 7.12 -13.98
CA ASN A 92 -2.87 5.94 -14.56
C ASN A 92 -2.33 4.99 -13.49
N SER A 93 -2.48 3.69 -13.75
CA SER A 93 -1.85 2.64 -12.95
C SER A 93 -0.37 2.50 -13.33
N GLY A 94 0.46 2.18 -12.34
CA GLY A 94 1.87 1.89 -12.54
C GLY A 94 2.82 2.98 -12.08
N VAL A 95 3.99 2.53 -11.65
CA VAL A 95 5.12 3.38 -11.28
C VAL A 95 5.97 3.57 -12.53
N ARG A 96 6.14 4.81 -12.99
CA ARG A 96 6.98 5.12 -14.14
C ARG A 96 8.21 5.87 -13.69
N ALA A 97 9.37 5.20 -13.77
CA ALA A 97 10.64 5.86 -13.62
C ALA A 97 10.96 6.70 -14.88
N GLU A 98 11.40 7.94 -14.67
CA GLU A 98 11.93 8.78 -15.74
C GLU A 98 13.45 8.64 -15.76
N PRO A 99 14.09 8.42 -16.92
CA PRO A 99 15.55 8.37 -17.02
C PRO A 99 16.18 9.64 -16.44
N GLY A 100 17.14 9.47 -15.51
CA GLY A 100 17.84 10.59 -14.88
C GLY A 100 17.08 11.31 -13.76
N ALA A 101 15.91 10.84 -13.38
CA ALA A 101 15.18 11.28 -12.19
C ALA A 101 15.25 10.23 -11.06
N ASP A 102 14.91 10.65 -9.86
CA ASP A 102 14.74 9.76 -8.71
C ASP A 102 13.29 9.26 -8.61
N LEU A 103 13.16 8.07 -8.09
CA LEU A 103 11.89 7.42 -7.79
C LEU A 103 11.95 6.76 -6.42
N ILE A 104 10.96 6.99 -5.60
CA ILE A 104 10.77 6.23 -4.36
C ILE A 104 9.35 5.69 -4.25
N ALA A 105 9.23 4.41 -3.98
CA ALA A 105 7.99 3.81 -3.52
C ALA A 105 8.30 2.84 -2.37
N VAL A 106 7.47 2.88 -1.34
CA VAL A 106 7.51 1.94 -0.22
C VAL A 106 6.23 1.13 -0.25
N ILE A 107 6.38 -0.18 -0.42
CA ILE A 107 5.26 -1.12 -0.56
C ILE A 107 5.38 -2.17 0.53
N SER A 108 4.31 -2.41 1.26
CA SER A 108 4.17 -3.54 2.19
C SER A 108 3.20 -4.57 1.61
N ARG A 109 3.58 -5.83 1.69
CA ARG A 109 2.75 -6.95 1.26
C ARG A 109 2.77 -8.02 2.34
N ASN A 110 1.59 -8.35 2.86
CA ASN A 110 1.43 -9.45 3.78
C ASN A 110 1.99 -10.76 3.17
N ALA A 111 2.88 -11.43 3.89
CA ALA A 111 3.42 -12.73 3.52
C ALA A 111 2.44 -13.88 3.86
N ASN A 112 1.39 -13.58 4.62
CA ASN A 112 0.37 -14.53 5.04
C ASN A 112 -0.94 -14.38 4.29
N PRO A 113 -1.71 -15.45 4.12
CA PRO A 113 -3.06 -15.39 3.57
C PRO A 113 -4.09 -14.95 4.64
N SER A 114 -3.80 -13.88 5.40
CA SER A 114 -4.66 -13.32 6.44
C SER A 114 -4.95 -11.84 6.20
N LYS A 115 -5.87 -11.27 6.95
CA LYS A 115 -6.26 -9.86 6.89
C LYS A 115 -5.51 -8.98 7.89
N ILE A 116 -4.39 -9.46 8.43
CA ILE A 116 -3.65 -8.80 9.51
C ILE A 116 -3.13 -7.40 9.13
N ASP A 117 -2.95 -7.11 7.84
CA ASP A 117 -2.57 -5.78 7.36
C ASP A 117 -3.60 -4.69 7.70
N ALA A 118 -4.85 -5.07 8.04
CA ALA A 118 -5.85 -4.13 8.55
C ALA A 118 -5.44 -3.48 9.89
N PHE A 119 -4.48 -4.09 10.59
CA PHE A 119 -3.92 -3.60 11.86
C PHE A 119 -2.54 -2.97 11.70
N LEU A 120 -2.04 -2.85 10.45
CA LEU A 120 -0.71 -2.33 10.19
C LEU A 120 -0.73 -0.84 9.89
N ASP A 121 -0.07 -0.07 10.75
CA ASP A 121 0.26 1.32 10.47
C ASP A 121 1.67 1.41 9.88
N ARG A 122 1.84 2.24 8.86
CA ARG A 122 3.12 2.50 8.22
C ARG A 122 3.38 3.99 8.08
N GLU A 123 4.52 4.42 8.60
CA GLU A 123 5.07 5.74 8.37
C GLU A 123 6.39 5.61 7.62
N SER A 124 6.63 6.45 6.64
CA SER A 124 7.88 6.46 5.88
C SER A 124 8.42 7.88 5.68
N SER A 125 9.73 7.99 5.73
CA SER A 125 10.45 9.21 5.40
C SER A 125 11.56 8.91 4.41
N TYR A 126 11.83 9.85 3.51
CA TYR A 126 12.88 9.79 2.52
C TYR A 126 13.73 11.06 2.61
N THR A 127 15.01 10.87 2.86
CA THR A 127 15.97 11.96 2.99
C THR A 127 17.04 11.80 1.91
N VAL A 128 17.36 12.87 1.21
CA VAL A 128 18.30 12.87 0.08
C VAL A 128 19.41 13.86 0.32
N ASP A 129 20.65 13.42 0.10
CA ASP A 129 21.84 14.24 -0.08
C ASP A 129 22.26 14.10 -1.56
N TRP A 130 22.28 15.22 -2.27
CA TRP A 130 22.48 15.27 -3.70
C TRP A 130 23.51 16.34 -4.09
N ASN A 131 24.39 15.98 -4.99
CA ASN A 131 25.36 16.90 -5.57
C ASN A 131 24.88 17.34 -6.98
N PRO A 132 24.54 18.64 -7.18
CA PRO A 132 24.00 19.13 -8.46
C PRO A 132 25.00 19.06 -9.61
N GLU A 133 26.31 19.17 -9.35
CA GLU A 133 27.34 19.20 -10.37
C GLU A 133 27.60 17.80 -10.95
N THR A 134 27.55 16.76 -10.09
CA THR A 134 27.90 15.39 -10.48
C THR A 134 26.70 14.48 -10.63
N GLY A 135 25.52 14.91 -10.15
CA GLY A 135 24.32 14.10 -10.04
C GLY A 135 24.41 12.99 -9.00
N ALA A 136 25.49 12.92 -8.20
CA ALA A 136 25.66 11.88 -7.19
C ALA A 136 24.59 12.02 -6.09
N VAL A 137 23.97 10.90 -5.72
CA VAL A 137 22.90 10.82 -4.71
C VAL A 137 23.27 9.83 -3.63
N ARG A 138 23.06 10.22 -2.39
CA ARG A 138 22.95 9.35 -1.23
C ARG A 138 21.58 9.59 -0.58
N ALA A 139 20.81 8.54 -0.42
CA ALA A 139 19.47 8.68 0.14
C ALA A 139 19.23 7.68 1.27
N THR A 140 18.33 8.02 2.18
CA THR A 140 17.92 7.18 3.29
C THR A 140 16.41 7.08 3.33
N VAL A 141 15.91 5.85 3.23
CA VAL A 141 14.50 5.50 3.48
C VAL A 141 14.39 4.99 4.90
N LYS A 142 13.55 5.61 5.72
CA LYS A 142 13.21 5.09 7.05
C LYS A 142 11.73 4.75 7.07
N VAL A 143 11.41 3.51 7.41
CA VAL A 143 10.06 2.99 7.50
C VAL A 143 9.78 2.53 8.92
N VAL A 144 8.72 3.03 9.49
CA VAL A 144 8.19 2.60 10.79
C VAL A 144 6.94 1.78 10.54
N LEU A 145 6.91 0.55 11.03
CA LEU A 145 5.80 -0.37 10.94
C LEU A 145 5.28 -0.67 12.34
N THR A 146 4.01 -0.42 12.59
CA THR A 146 3.36 -0.69 13.87
C THR A 146 2.22 -1.66 13.66
N ASN A 147 2.27 -2.80 14.32
CA ASN A 147 1.24 -3.84 14.26
C ASN A 147 0.32 -3.72 15.49
N ASN A 148 -0.90 -3.24 15.28
CA ASN A 148 -1.92 -3.08 16.30
C ASN A 148 -2.81 -4.33 16.46
N ALA A 149 -2.47 -5.44 15.81
CA ALA A 149 -3.23 -6.70 15.93
C ALA A 149 -3.15 -7.25 17.36
N PRO A 150 -4.26 -7.80 17.89
CA PRO A 150 -4.20 -8.56 19.13
C PRO A 150 -3.43 -9.86 18.94
N ALA A 151 -2.84 -10.40 20.03
CA ALA A 151 -2.12 -11.66 19.98
C ALA A 151 -3.04 -12.91 19.91
N SER A 152 -4.35 -12.73 20.14
CA SER A 152 -5.36 -13.80 20.09
C SER A 152 -6.77 -13.22 20.09
N GLY A 153 -7.78 -14.08 19.93
CA GLY A 153 -9.20 -13.70 20.10
C GLY A 153 -9.92 -13.31 18.80
N LEU A 154 -9.25 -13.34 17.66
CA LEU A 154 -9.85 -13.19 16.34
C LEU A 154 -9.61 -14.47 15.51
N PRO A 155 -10.44 -14.74 14.49
CA PRO A 155 -10.23 -15.87 13.60
C PRO A 155 -8.85 -15.87 12.93
N SER A 156 -8.31 -17.06 12.64
CA SER A 156 -7.00 -17.19 12.00
C SER A 156 -6.93 -16.54 10.60
N VAL A 157 -8.05 -16.45 9.89
CA VAL A 157 -8.14 -15.69 8.63
C VAL A 157 -7.92 -14.19 8.83
N VAL A 158 -8.10 -13.66 10.04
CA VAL A 158 -7.87 -12.25 10.38
C VAL A 158 -6.45 -12.03 10.90
N ILE A 159 -6.04 -12.75 11.94
CA ILE A 159 -4.75 -12.55 12.63
C ILE A 159 -3.84 -13.78 12.64
N GLY A 160 -4.23 -14.87 11.97
CA GLY A 160 -3.46 -16.08 11.89
C GLY A 160 -2.19 -15.91 11.05
N ASN A 161 -1.28 -16.86 11.22
CA ASN A 161 0.00 -16.85 10.54
C ASN A 161 0.31 -18.20 9.91
N GLY A 162 0.17 -18.28 8.57
CA GLY A 162 0.46 -19.48 7.78
C GLY A 162 1.96 -19.73 7.57
N VAL A 163 2.85 -18.78 7.94
CA VAL A 163 4.31 -18.90 7.77
C VAL A 163 5.01 -19.37 9.05
N GLY A 164 4.26 -19.81 10.07
CA GLY A 164 4.81 -20.41 11.28
C GLY A 164 5.25 -19.43 12.38
N ALA A 165 4.97 -18.15 12.25
CA ALA A 165 5.15 -17.19 13.34
C ALA A 165 3.98 -17.26 14.35
N PRO A 166 4.12 -16.73 15.57
CA PRO A 166 3.03 -16.68 16.54
C PRO A 166 1.80 -15.92 15.99
N GLU A 167 0.60 -16.32 16.44
CA GLU A 167 -0.65 -15.63 16.11
C GLU A 167 -0.56 -14.13 16.43
N GLY A 168 -1.19 -13.29 15.62
CA GLY A 168 -1.10 -11.84 15.76
C GLY A 168 0.21 -11.22 15.24
N THR A 169 1.19 -12.03 14.80
CA THR A 169 2.41 -11.52 14.17
C THR A 169 2.14 -11.16 12.71
N ASN A 170 2.37 -9.92 12.34
CA ASN A 170 2.37 -9.51 10.93
C ASN A 170 3.76 -9.80 10.33
N VAL A 171 3.85 -10.69 9.36
CA VAL A 171 5.06 -10.88 8.55
C VAL A 171 4.85 -10.22 7.22
N THR A 172 5.48 -9.06 7.02
CA THR A 172 5.36 -8.29 5.79
C THR A 172 6.63 -8.35 4.94
N ASN A 173 6.47 -8.48 3.64
CA ASN A 173 7.50 -8.23 2.65
C ASN A 173 7.50 -6.74 2.35
N LEU A 174 8.41 -6.00 2.98
CA LEU A 174 8.62 -4.57 2.73
C LEU A 174 9.47 -4.40 1.49
N ALA A 175 8.94 -3.77 0.45
CA ALA A 175 9.67 -3.47 -0.77
C ALA A 175 9.94 -1.97 -0.89
N VAL A 176 11.19 -1.61 -1.17
CA VAL A 176 11.62 -0.27 -1.55
C VAL A 176 11.94 -0.29 -3.04
N LEU A 177 11.20 0.50 -3.82
CA LEU A 177 11.44 0.69 -5.25
C LEU A 177 12.26 1.96 -5.44
N SER A 178 13.39 1.85 -6.11
CA SER A 178 14.30 2.97 -6.39
C SER A 178 15.16 2.68 -7.60
N PRO A 179 15.59 3.67 -8.40
CA PRO A 179 16.62 3.49 -9.42
C PRO A 179 18.02 3.27 -8.80
N PHE A 180 18.16 3.44 -7.49
CA PHE A 180 19.43 3.38 -6.79
C PHE A 180 19.70 2.01 -6.15
N GLU A 181 20.97 1.70 -5.95
CA GLU A 181 21.41 0.49 -5.27
C GLU A 181 21.39 0.66 -3.75
N VAL A 182 21.07 -0.42 -3.04
CA VAL A 182 21.16 -0.46 -1.57
C VAL A 182 22.62 -0.61 -1.16
N THR A 183 23.11 0.29 -0.29
CA THR A 183 24.43 0.22 0.31
C THR A 183 24.41 -0.37 1.72
N SER A 184 23.30 -0.20 2.44
CA SER A 184 23.03 -0.86 3.73
C SER A 184 21.54 -0.94 4.01
N ALA A 185 21.16 -1.94 4.80
CA ALA A 185 19.79 -2.05 5.34
C ALA A 185 19.85 -2.56 6.78
N GLU A 186 19.06 -1.98 7.64
CA GLU A 186 18.97 -2.29 9.06
C GLU A 186 17.51 -2.41 9.49
N MET A 187 17.24 -3.29 10.43
CA MET A 187 16.00 -3.38 11.17
C MET A 187 16.28 -3.25 12.67
N ASP A 188 15.72 -2.23 13.30
CA ASP A 188 15.97 -1.90 14.71
C ASP A 188 17.47 -1.72 15.02
N SER A 189 18.23 -1.15 14.07
CA SER A 189 19.69 -0.93 14.09
C SER A 189 20.55 -2.19 13.89
N GLU A 190 19.95 -3.34 13.59
CA GLU A 190 20.69 -4.56 13.24
C GLU A 190 20.67 -4.78 11.73
N PRO A 191 21.79 -5.19 11.12
CA PRO A 191 21.87 -5.45 9.69
C PRO A 191 20.86 -6.52 9.23
N VAL A 192 20.20 -6.30 8.10
CA VAL A 192 19.27 -7.26 7.51
C VAL A 192 19.58 -7.54 6.04
N SER A 193 19.18 -8.74 5.61
CA SER A 193 19.31 -9.14 4.22
C SER A 193 18.28 -8.44 3.34
N VAL A 194 18.72 -8.03 2.15
CA VAL A 194 17.89 -7.44 1.12
C VAL A 194 17.91 -8.33 -0.12
N SER A 195 16.74 -8.58 -0.68
CA SER A 195 16.58 -9.31 -1.94
C SER A 195 16.32 -8.32 -3.08
N PRO A 196 17.31 -8.00 -3.93
CA PRO A 196 17.14 -7.09 -5.05
C PRO A 196 16.57 -7.82 -6.28
N VAL A 197 15.63 -7.19 -6.97
CA VAL A 197 15.13 -7.62 -8.28
C VAL A 197 15.13 -6.39 -9.20
N SER A 198 15.80 -6.49 -10.34
CA SER A 198 15.79 -5.43 -11.34
C SER A 198 14.52 -5.49 -12.18
N ASP A 199 13.93 -4.34 -12.44
CA ASP A 199 12.73 -4.16 -13.29
C ASP A 199 13.01 -3.11 -14.38
N GLY A 200 14.21 -3.16 -14.94
CA GLY A 200 14.71 -2.28 -15.99
C GLY A 200 15.23 -0.93 -15.48
N LEU A 201 14.33 0.05 -15.28
CA LEU A 201 14.71 1.41 -14.86
C LEU A 201 14.82 1.58 -13.36
N TRP A 202 14.45 0.59 -12.57
CA TRP A 202 14.46 0.62 -11.11
C TRP A 202 14.66 -0.76 -10.50
N TRP A 203 15.05 -0.77 -9.24
CA TRP A 203 15.21 -1.96 -8.42
C TRP A 203 14.04 -2.07 -7.46
N ARG A 204 13.61 -3.29 -7.19
CA ARG A 204 12.77 -3.64 -6.06
C ARG A 204 13.63 -4.33 -5.00
N HIS A 205 13.88 -3.65 -3.91
CA HIS A 205 14.62 -4.14 -2.76
C HIS A 205 13.66 -4.66 -1.71
N THR A 206 13.61 -5.97 -1.48
CA THR A 206 12.64 -6.58 -0.57
C THR A 206 13.31 -7.03 0.72
N ILE A 207 12.68 -6.72 1.85
CA ILE A 207 13.08 -7.09 3.21
C ILE A 207 11.89 -7.77 3.88
N GLU A 208 12.10 -8.95 4.47
CA GLU A 208 11.07 -9.61 5.29
C GLU A 208 11.10 -9.01 6.70
N VAL A 209 9.95 -8.54 7.19
CA VAL A 209 9.83 -7.85 8.48
C VAL A 209 8.76 -8.54 9.32
N PRO A 210 9.14 -9.37 10.30
CA PRO A 210 8.22 -9.91 11.29
C PRO A 210 7.94 -8.88 12.38
N ILE A 211 6.67 -8.52 12.55
CA ILE A 211 6.22 -7.51 13.53
C ILE A 211 5.30 -8.23 14.52
N PRO A 212 5.73 -8.47 15.76
CA PRO A 212 4.89 -9.11 16.76
C PRO A 212 3.55 -8.39 16.99
N ALA A 213 2.57 -9.10 17.52
CA ALA A 213 1.32 -8.48 17.98
C ALA A 213 1.62 -7.31 18.93
N GLN A 214 0.95 -6.16 18.73
CA GLN A 214 1.16 -4.91 19.48
C GLN A 214 2.63 -4.42 19.43
N GLY A 215 3.38 -4.85 18.41
CA GLY A 215 4.80 -4.55 18.25
C GLY A 215 5.07 -3.49 17.19
N ARG A 216 6.34 -3.09 17.12
CA ARG A 216 6.85 -2.08 16.18
C ARG A 216 8.19 -2.52 15.62
N ARG A 217 8.46 -2.15 14.38
CA ARG A 217 9.77 -2.29 13.71
C ARG A 217 10.16 -0.99 13.02
N VAL A 218 11.44 -0.73 12.99
CA VAL A 218 12.01 0.39 12.22
C VAL A 218 12.99 -0.19 11.23
N VAL A 219 12.71 0.01 9.93
CA VAL A 219 13.60 -0.39 8.85
C VAL A 219 14.24 0.84 8.25
N THR A 220 15.57 0.85 8.15
CA THR A 220 16.35 1.92 7.53
C THR A 220 17.13 1.34 6.35
N VAL A 221 16.95 1.92 5.17
CA VAL A 221 17.65 1.52 3.94
C VAL A 221 18.43 2.71 3.41
N THR A 222 19.74 2.54 3.23
CA THR A 222 20.60 3.54 2.60
C THR A 222 20.81 3.17 1.14
N LEU A 223 20.59 4.15 0.28
CA LEU A 223 20.68 4.04 -1.17
C LEU A 223 21.79 4.93 -1.71
N SER A 224 22.40 4.52 -2.82
CA SER A 224 23.37 5.35 -3.53
C SER A 224 23.19 5.18 -5.04
N GLY A 225 23.31 6.28 -5.78
CA GLY A 225 23.15 6.28 -7.22
C GLY A 225 23.45 7.63 -7.86
N LYS A 226 22.88 7.84 -9.02
CA LYS A 226 23.04 9.10 -9.77
C LYS A 226 21.71 9.50 -10.44
N VAL A 227 21.45 10.80 -10.45
CA VAL A 227 20.45 11.45 -11.29
C VAL A 227 21.13 12.31 -12.34
N ALA A 228 20.37 12.89 -13.26
CA ALA A 228 20.90 13.88 -14.18
C ALA A 228 21.45 15.09 -13.40
N PRO A 229 22.69 15.55 -13.68
CA PRO A 229 23.20 16.79 -13.10
C PRO A 229 22.33 17.99 -13.51
N GLY A 230 22.24 19.00 -12.67
CA GLY A 230 21.45 20.22 -12.94
C GLY A 230 21.10 20.97 -11.66
N ASP A 231 20.30 22.02 -11.81
CA ASP A 231 19.91 22.88 -10.69
C ASP A 231 18.63 22.40 -9.98
N GLU A 232 17.96 21.37 -10.52
CA GLU A 232 16.73 20.82 -9.98
C GLU A 232 16.86 19.33 -9.69
N TYR A 233 16.43 18.92 -8.50
CA TYR A 233 16.26 17.52 -8.15
C TYR A 233 14.83 17.06 -8.46
N ARG A 234 14.69 16.06 -9.33
CA ARG A 234 13.40 15.51 -9.71
C ARG A 234 13.15 14.21 -8.96
N LEU A 235 12.11 14.18 -8.15
CA LEU A 235 11.68 13.03 -7.36
C LEU A 235 10.24 12.67 -7.68
N LEU A 236 10.02 11.42 -8.09
CA LEU A 236 8.71 10.81 -8.13
C LEU A 236 8.46 10.00 -6.84
N VAL A 237 7.43 10.35 -6.11
CA VAL A 237 6.97 9.57 -4.95
C VAL A 237 5.74 8.77 -5.37
N ALA A 238 5.86 7.44 -5.40
CA ALA A 238 4.74 6.57 -5.67
C ALA A 238 4.21 5.99 -4.35
N GLY A 239 2.94 6.27 -4.04
CA GLY A 239 2.29 5.79 -2.83
C GLY A 239 1.64 4.43 -3.00
N GLN A 240 1.68 3.61 -1.95
CA GLN A 240 0.77 2.49 -1.75
C GLN A 240 -0.21 2.92 -0.66
N PRO A 241 -1.53 2.99 -0.93
CA PRO A 241 -2.53 3.18 0.11
C PRO A 241 -2.55 1.95 1.03
N LEU A 242 -2.63 2.19 2.31
CA LEU A 242 -2.89 1.19 3.36
C LEU A 242 -4.37 1.19 3.72
#